data_faf0c4c8234419307edaead26f82e0a0
#
_entry.id   faf0c4c8234419307edaead26f82e0a0
#
_cell.length_a   1.000
_cell.length_b   1.000
_cell.length_c   1.000
_cell.angle_alpha   90.00
_cell.angle_beta   90.00
_cell.angle_gamma   90.00
#
_symmetry.space_group_name_H-M   'P 1'
#
loop_
_entity.id
_entity.type
_entity.pdbx_description
1 polymer ?
#
loop_
_entity_poly.entity_id
_entity_poly.type
_entity_poly.pdbx_seq_one_letter_code
_entity_poly.pdbx_strand_id
1 'polypeptide(L)'
;MPWGRIALAVLASAIVSSLTDWLFMGDWLYKRHDRHPEIWRYPGGQGESRAILWSSVLPFLTCGVFVLVCASLHIYSYLGTFKLAASIWLIGPLPLTIVNALWIKLTPAIATAHALGWLVKLALAALAAAIILR
;
A
#
# COMPACT_ATOMS: atom_id res chain seq x y z
N MET A 1 11.45 -16.78 -16.92
CA MET A 1 11.02 -15.51 -16.28
C MET A 1 12.19 -14.52 -16.23
N PRO A 2 12.02 -13.26 -16.56
CA PRO A 2 13.08 -12.25 -16.48
C PRO A 2 13.25 -11.77 -15.03
N TRP A 3 13.90 -12.57 -14.20
CA TRP A 3 14.02 -12.31 -12.76
C TRP A 3 14.65 -10.94 -12.43
N GLY A 4 15.61 -10.48 -13.24
CA GLY A 4 16.21 -9.16 -13.05
C GLY A 4 15.20 -8.01 -13.23
N ARG A 5 14.31 -8.10 -14.24
CA ARG A 5 13.25 -7.12 -14.46
C ARG A 5 12.18 -7.18 -13.33
N ILE A 6 11.84 -8.39 -12.89
CA ILE A 6 10.92 -8.57 -11.76
C ILE A 6 11.49 -7.91 -10.51
N ALA A 7 12.75 -8.21 -10.16
CA ALA A 7 13.41 -7.61 -9.00
C ALA A 7 13.46 -6.06 -9.11
N LEU A 8 13.79 -5.53 -10.29
CA LEU A 8 13.81 -4.08 -10.53
C LEU A 8 12.42 -3.45 -10.35
N ALA A 9 11.36 -4.07 -10.90
CA ALA A 9 10.00 -3.59 -10.79
C ALA A 9 9.52 -3.59 -9.33
N VAL A 10 9.84 -4.65 -8.59
CA VAL A 10 9.52 -4.76 -7.15
C VAL A 10 10.25 -3.69 -6.35
N LEU A 11 11.56 -3.55 -6.53
CA LEU A 11 12.35 -2.55 -5.79
C LEU A 11 11.88 -1.13 -6.08
N ALA A 12 11.71 -0.78 -7.35
CA ALA A 12 11.26 0.55 -7.75
C ALA A 12 9.88 0.89 -7.16
N SER A 13 8.90 -0.01 -7.33
CA SER A 13 7.54 0.23 -6.82
C SER A 13 7.47 0.20 -5.30
N ALA A 14 8.18 -0.70 -4.64
CA ALA A 14 8.16 -0.81 -3.19
C ALA A 14 8.82 0.39 -2.48
N ILE A 15 9.94 0.88 -3.00
CA ILE A 15 10.62 2.07 -2.44
C ILE A 15 9.69 3.29 -2.54
N VAL A 16 9.13 3.54 -3.74
CA VAL A 16 8.21 4.67 -3.93
C VAL A 16 6.94 4.49 -3.09
N SER A 17 6.41 3.26 -2.98
CA SER A 17 5.27 2.96 -2.11
C SER A 17 5.56 3.19 -0.63
N SER A 18 6.75 2.86 -0.17
CA SER A 18 7.17 3.14 1.22
C SER A 18 7.23 4.64 1.50
N LEU A 19 7.69 5.44 0.53
CA LEU A 19 7.70 6.91 0.64
C LEU A 19 6.29 7.49 0.64
N THR A 20 5.40 6.98 -0.21
CA THR A 20 4.00 7.42 -0.24
C THR A 20 3.24 6.99 1.02
N ASP A 21 3.47 5.78 1.53
CA ASP A 21 2.90 5.33 2.80
C ASP A 21 3.36 6.23 3.96
N TRP A 22 4.63 6.60 4.00
CA TRP A 22 5.15 7.55 5.00
C TRP A 22 4.45 8.91 4.88
N LEU A 23 4.21 9.41 3.68
CA LEU A 23 3.51 10.67 3.45
C LEU A 23 2.05 10.58 3.93
N PHE A 24 1.32 9.53 3.55
CA PHE A 24 -0.09 9.34 3.92
C PHE A 24 -0.28 8.99 5.39
N MET A 25 0.54 8.09 5.94
CA MET A 25 0.38 7.55 7.29
C MET A 25 1.22 8.29 8.32
N GLY A 26 2.42 8.75 7.94
CA GLY A 26 3.32 9.49 8.81
C GLY A 26 2.94 10.95 8.95
N ASP A 27 2.97 11.71 7.86
CA ASP A 27 2.80 13.16 7.94
C ASP A 27 1.31 13.56 8.01
N TRP A 28 0.48 13.08 7.11
CA TRP A 28 -0.91 13.53 7.01
C TRP A 28 -1.80 12.96 8.12
N LEU A 29 -1.68 11.67 8.44
CA LEU A 29 -2.46 11.04 9.50
C LEU A 29 -1.91 11.33 10.89
N TYR A 30 -0.59 11.35 11.07
CA TYR A 30 0.04 11.59 12.36
C TYR A 30 -0.40 12.93 12.96
N LYS A 31 -0.43 13.99 12.16
CA LYS A 31 -0.94 15.31 12.58
C LYS A 31 -2.42 15.34 12.98
N ARG A 32 -3.21 14.34 12.58
CA ARG A 32 -4.62 14.20 12.95
C ARG A 32 -4.84 13.28 14.16
N HIS A 33 -3.87 12.42 14.47
CA HIS A 33 -3.93 11.53 15.62
C HIS A 33 -3.75 12.24 16.95
N ASP A 34 -3.11 13.40 16.98
CA ASP A 34 -3.02 14.25 18.18
C ASP A 34 -4.39 14.65 18.73
N ARG A 35 -5.43 14.57 17.90
CA ARG A 35 -6.82 14.85 18.31
C ARG A 35 -7.57 13.65 18.86
N HIS A 36 -7.03 12.43 18.71
CA HIS A 36 -7.67 11.17 19.11
C HIS A 36 -6.65 10.19 19.70
N PRO A 37 -5.99 10.55 20.82
CA PRO A 37 -4.96 9.71 21.44
C PRO A 37 -5.51 8.34 21.89
N GLU A 38 -6.82 8.23 22.11
CA GLU A 38 -7.50 6.98 22.49
C GLU A 38 -7.45 5.88 21.42
N ILE A 39 -7.19 6.25 20.15
CA ILE A 39 -7.10 5.30 19.03
C ILE A 39 -5.65 4.84 18.80
N TRP A 40 -4.68 5.59 19.33
CA TRP A 40 -3.27 5.35 19.08
C TRP A 40 -2.71 4.26 19.98
N ARG A 41 -2.11 3.24 19.39
CA ARG A 41 -1.52 2.11 20.13
C ARG A 41 -0.28 2.50 20.93
N TYR A 42 0.43 3.54 20.54
CA TYR A 42 1.70 3.97 21.11
C TYR A 42 1.65 5.45 21.53
N PRO A 43 0.81 5.82 22.52
CA PRO A 43 0.79 7.19 23.02
C PRO A 43 2.17 7.53 23.60
N GLY A 44 2.80 8.60 23.11
CA GLY A 44 4.13 9.02 23.54
C GLY A 44 5.30 8.34 22.80
N GLY A 45 5.04 7.57 21.71
CA GLY A 45 6.07 7.04 20.82
C GLY A 45 6.85 5.82 21.33
N GLN A 46 6.54 5.29 22.51
CA GLN A 46 7.23 4.10 23.03
C GLN A 46 6.77 2.84 22.28
N GLY A 47 7.74 2.12 21.65
CA GLY A 47 7.46 0.90 20.89
C GLY A 47 7.07 1.12 19.44
N GLU A 48 7.00 2.35 18.98
CA GLU A 48 6.64 2.73 17.61
C GLU A 48 7.65 2.23 16.56
N SER A 49 8.92 2.05 16.93
CA SER A 49 9.99 1.59 16.04
C SER A 49 9.69 0.27 15.32
N ARG A 50 9.04 -0.68 16.00
CA ARG A 50 8.61 -1.94 15.37
C ARG A 50 7.51 -1.74 14.34
N ALA A 51 6.54 -0.87 14.63
CA ALA A 51 5.46 -0.55 13.70
C ALA A 51 6.01 0.15 12.45
N ILE A 52 6.95 1.08 12.62
CA ILE A 52 7.65 1.77 11.52
C ILE A 52 8.41 0.77 10.66
N LEU A 53 9.18 -0.14 11.28
CA LEU A 53 9.93 -1.17 10.55
C LEU A 53 9.00 -2.04 9.69
N TRP A 54 7.94 -2.59 10.28
CA TRP A 54 6.98 -3.42 9.55
C TRP A 54 6.27 -2.65 8.45
N SER A 55 5.87 -1.41 8.71
CA SER A 55 5.24 -0.53 7.71
C SER A 55 6.17 -0.24 6.53
N SER A 56 7.48 -0.23 6.75
CA SER A 56 8.48 -0.04 5.69
C SER A 56 8.73 -1.31 4.87
N VAL A 57 8.56 -2.50 5.47
CA VAL A 57 8.81 -3.79 4.81
C VAL A 57 7.59 -4.30 4.04
N LEU A 58 6.38 -4.09 4.58
CA LEU A 58 5.14 -4.58 3.97
C LEU A 58 4.89 -4.13 2.52
N PRO A 59 5.26 -2.92 2.08
CA PRO A 59 5.18 -2.53 0.67
C PRO A 59 5.97 -3.46 -0.27
N PHE A 60 7.10 -4.00 0.17
CA PHE A 60 7.89 -4.95 -0.63
C PHE A 60 7.13 -6.26 -0.85
N LEU A 61 6.42 -6.74 0.17
CA LEU A 61 5.57 -7.92 0.03
C LEU A 61 4.42 -7.65 -0.94
N THR A 62 3.71 -6.54 -0.77
CA THR A 62 2.56 -6.18 -1.62
C THR A 62 2.97 -5.98 -3.08
N CYS A 63 4.00 -5.18 -3.32
CA CYS A 63 4.51 -4.94 -4.69
C CYS A 63 5.12 -6.21 -5.27
N GLY A 64 5.84 -7.00 -4.46
CA GLY A 64 6.43 -8.27 -4.87
C GLY A 64 5.38 -9.25 -5.38
N VAL A 65 4.35 -9.51 -4.59
CA VAL A 65 3.26 -10.42 -4.99
C VAL A 65 2.53 -9.88 -6.22
N PHE A 66 2.23 -8.58 -6.28
CA PHE A 66 1.53 -7.99 -7.42
C PHE A 66 2.34 -8.13 -8.73
N VAL A 67 3.62 -7.79 -8.70
CA VAL A 67 4.52 -7.89 -9.87
C VAL A 67 4.68 -9.35 -10.30
N LEU A 68 4.80 -10.29 -9.35
CA LEU A 68 4.86 -11.72 -9.65
C LEU A 68 3.57 -12.23 -10.31
N VAL A 69 2.40 -11.79 -9.85
CA VAL A 69 1.11 -12.12 -10.47
C VAL A 69 1.07 -11.58 -11.91
N CYS A 70 1.46 -10.33 -12.14
CA CYS A 70 1.55 -9.77 -13.48
C CYS A 70 2.49 -10.59 -14.38
N ALA A 71 3.67 -10.97 -13.87
CA ALA A 71 4.64 -11.76 -14.61
C ALA A 71 4.12 -13.18 -14.91
N SER A 72 3.47 -13.82 -13.96
CA SER A 72 2.92 -15.18 -14.09
C SER A 72 1.75 -15.25 -15.06
N LEU A 73 0.92 -14.23 -15.09
CA LEU A 73 -0.24 -14.14 -15.98
C LEU A 73 0.06 -13.42 -17.30
N HIS A 74 1.31 -13.01 -17.53
CA HIS A 74 1.76 -12.27 -18.73
C HIS A 74 0.96 -10.97 -18.96
N ILE A 75 0.58 -10.28 -17.86
CA ILE A 75 -0.15 -9.02 -17.90
C ILE A 75 0.86 -7.87 -17.89
N TYR A 76 1.22 -7.36 -19.06
CA TYR A 76 2.23 -6.30 -19.23
C TYR A 76 1.67 -4.99 -19.81
N SER A 77 0.40 -4.97 -20.23
CA SER A 77 -0.22 -3.75 -20.74
C SER A 77 -0.65 -2.82 -19.61
N TYR A 78 -0.56 -1.51 -19.81
CA TYR A 78 -1.04 -0.53 -18.84
C TYR A 78 -2.48 -0.80 -18.41
N LEU A 79 -3.37 -1.01 -19.39
CA LEU A 79 -4.77 -1.28 -19.10
C LEU A 79 -4.97 -2.57 -18.28
N GLY A 80 -4.20 -3.62 -18.58
CA GLY A 80 -4.28 -4.90 -17.88
C GLY A 80 -3.79 -4.79 -16.43
N THR A 81 -2.62 -4.19 -16.22
CA THR A 81 -2.04 -4.03 -14.87
C THR A 81 -2.90 -3.12 -13.99
N PHE A 82 -3.43 -2.02 -14.53
CA PHE A 82 -4.32 -1.14 -13.77
C PHE A 82 -5.70 -1.75 -13.50
N LYS A 83 -6.27 -2.53 -14.43
CA LYS A 83 -7.48 -3.32 -14.15
C LYS A 83 -7.27 -4.32 -13.02
N LEU A 84 -6.14 -5.03 -13.03
CA LEU A 84 -5.79 -5.95 -11.95
C LEU A 84 -5.64 -5.22 -10.61
N ALA A 85 -4.93 -4.09 -10.59
CA ALA A 85 -4.77 -3.26 -9.41
C ALA A 85 -6.11 -2.78 -8.84
N ALA A 86 -6.99 -2.26 -9.70
CA ALA A 86 -8.32 -1.82 -9.30
C ALA A 86 -9.17 -2.99 -8.77
N SER A 87 -9.12 -4.15 -9.41
CA SER A 87 -9.84 -5.35 -8.96
C SER A 87 -9.38 -5.80 -7.58
N ILE A 88 -8.06 -5.89 -7.35
CA ILE A 88 -7.50 -6.25 -6.05
C ILE A 88 -7.93 -5.24 -4.98
N TRP A 89 -7.88 -3.95 -5.29
CA TRP A 89 -8.29 -2.90 -4.37
C TRP A 89 -9.78 -3.00 -3.99
N LEU A 90 -10.65 -3.25 -4.97
CA LEU A 90 -12.10 -3.37 -4.78
C LEU A 90 -12.51 -4.61 -3.99
N ILE A 91 -11.80 -5.73 -4.11
CA ILE A 91 -12.15 -6.98 -3.43
C ILE A 91 -11.48 -7.15 -2.07
N GLY A 92 -10.42 -6.41 -1.78
CA GLY A 92 -9.63 -6.54 -0.55
C GLY A 92 -9.59 -5.25 0.27
N PRO A 93 -8.64 -4.34 -0.01
CA PRO A 93 -8.39 -3.17 0.83
C PRO A 93 -9.59 -2.27 1.07
N LEU A 94 -10.39 -2.00 0.04
CA LEU A 94 -11.55 -1.12 0.18
C LEU A 94 -12.62 -1.69 1.12
N PRO A 95 -13.15 -2.91 0.89
CA PRO A 95 -14.14 -3.49 1.79
C PRO A 95 -13.61 -3.67 3.22
N LEU A 96 -12.35 -4.11 3.37
CA LEU A 96 -11.72 -4.27 4.68
C LEU A 96 -11.67 -2.94 5.44
N THR A 97 -11.30 -1.86 4.76
CA THR A 97 -11.23 -0.53 5.37
C THR A 97 -12.61 -0.03 5.79
N ILE A 98 -13.63 -0.27 4.96
CA ILE A 98 -15.02 0.09 5.27
C ILE A 98 -15.52 -0.69 6.49
N VAL A 99 -15.33 -2.01 6.51
CA VAL A 99 -15.74 -2.86 7.65
C VAL A 99 -15.03 -2.42 8.93
N ASN A 100 -13.73 -2.14 8.87
CA ASN A 100 -12.99 -1.64 10.02
C ASN A 100 -13.53 -0.29 10.51
N ALA A 101 -13.91 0.62 9.61
CA ALA A 101 -14.52 1.90 9.99
C ALA A 101 -15.90 1.75 10.63
N LEU A 102 -16.63 0.68 10.31
CA LEU A 102 -17.94 0.40 10.89
C LEU A 102 -17.85 -0.23 12.29
N TRP A 103 -16.85 -1.10 12.53
CA TRP A 103 -16.76 -1.88 13.77
C TRP A 103 -15.68 -1.40 14.73
N ILE A 104 -14.72 -0.64 14.27
CA ILE A 104 -13.63 -0.07 15.06
C ILE A 104 -13.77 1.45 15.03
N LYS A 105 -13.35 2.13 16.09
CA LYS A 105 -13.41 3.61 16.18
C LYS A 105 -12.41 4.28 15.23
N LEU A 106 -12.47 3.95 13.94
CA LEU A 106 -11.72 4.63 12.90
C LEU A 106 -12.52 5.83 12.40
N THR A 107 -11.90 7.00 12.42
CA THR A 107 -12.54 8.18 11.82
C THR A 107 -12.60 8.00 10.28
N PRO A 108 -13.61 8.57 9.60
CA PRO A 108 -13.71 8.51 8.13
C PRO A 108 -12.43 9.00 7.43
N ALA A 109 -11.75 10.00 8.00
CA ALA A 109 -10.49 10.51 7.45
C ALA A 109 -9.37 9.46 7.47
N ILE A 110 -9.26 8.68 8.55
CA ILE A 110 -8.26 7.61 8.68
C ILE A 110 -8.60 6.47 7.71
N ALA A 111 -9.86 6.05 7.66
CA ALA A 111 -10.31 5.02 6.73
C ALA A 111 -10.04 5.42 5.27
N THR A 112 -10.35 6.65 4.89
CA THR A 112 -10.08 7.17 3.55
C THR A 112 -8.59 7.17 3.22
N ALA A 113 -7.74 7.62 4.15
CA ALA A 113 -6.29 7.63 3.92
C ALA A 113 -5.73 6.20 3.75
N HIS A 114 -6.20 5.22 4.53
CA HIS A 114 -5.83 3.82 4.34
C HIS A 114 -6.27 3.28 2.96
N ALA A 115 -7.51 3.53 2.58
CA ALA A 115 -8.03 3.09 1.28
C ALA A 115 -7.26 3.71 0.11
N LEU A 116 -6.98 5.02 0.16
CA LEU A 116 -6.20 5.72 -0.84
C LEU A 116 -4.73 5.28 -0.85
N GLY A 117 -4.11 5.09 0.30
CA GLY A 117 -2.75 4.56 0.40
C GLY A 117 -2.59 3.21 -0.29
N TRP A 118 -3.54 2.30 -0.10
CA TRP A 118 -3.57 1.03 -0.81
C TRP A 118 -3.76 1.18 -2.33
N LEU A 119 -4.65 2.10 -2.76
CA LEU A 119 -4.86 2.36 -4.17
C LEU A 119 -3.60 2.89 -4.85
N VAL A 120 -2.93 3.87 -4.23
CA VAL A 120 -1.67 4.44 -4.74
C VAL A 120 -0.58 3.36 -4.82
N LYS A 121 -0.43 2.54 -3.79
CA LYS A 121 0.55 1.44 -3.76
C LYS A 121 0.33 0.45 -4.91
N LEU A 122 -0.90 0.00 -5.11
CA LEU A 122 -1.23 -0.91 -6.20
C LEU A 122 -1.06 -0.25 -7.58
N ALA A 123 -1.40 1.03 -7.71
CA ALA A 123 -1.17 1.78 -8.94
C ALA A 123 0.31 1.94 -9.28
N LEU A 124 1.17 2.18 -8.28
CA LEU A 124 2.63 2.23 -8.46
C LEU A 124 3.21 0.87 -8.87
N ALA A 125 2.73 -0.22 -8.27
CA ALA A 125 3.13 -1.57 -8.65
C ALA A 125 2.66 -1.91 -10.08
N ALA A 126 1.44 -1.51 -10.45
CA ALA A 126 0.90 -1.68 -11.80
C ALA A 126 1.72 -0.90 -12.85
N LEU A 127 2.07 0.33 -12.54
CA LEU A 127 2.90 1.17 -13.40
C LEU A 127 4.30 0.57 -13.59
N ALA A 128 4.95 0.15 -12.50
CA ALA A 128 6.25 -0.50 -12.57
C ALA A 128 6.22 -1.81 -13.38
N ALA A 129 5.19 -2.65 -13.18
CA ALA A 129 5.00 -3.86 -13.95
C ALA A 129 4.83 -3.56 -15.46
N ALA A 130 3.98 -2.58 -15.80
CA ALA A 130 3.73 -2.20 -17.19
C ALA A 130 4.95 -1.61 -17.91
N ILE A 131 5.83 -0.89 -17.21
CA ILE A 131 7.02 -0.27 -17.79
C ILE A 131 8.19 -1.26 -17.87
N ILE A 132 8.44 -2.03 -16.81
CA ILE A 132 9.68 -2.78 -16.63
C ILE A 132 9.56 -4.21 -17.15
N LEU A 133 8.37 -4.83 -17.07
CA LEU A 133 8.16 -6.21 -17.53
C LEU A 133 7.82 -6.32 -19.03
N ARG A 134 7.50 -5.22 -19.66
CA ARG A 134 7.12 -5.11 -21.07
C ARG A 134 8.22 -5.46 -22.11
#